data_d764a674cf40ade33859fdeb145bdcf3
#
_entry.id   d764a674cf40ade33859fdeb145bdcf3
#
_cell.length_a   1.000
_cell.length_b   1.000
_cell.length_c   1.000
_cell.angle_alpha   90.00
_cell.angle_beta   90.00
_cell.angle_gamma   90.00
#
_symmetry.space_group_name_H-M   'P 1'
#
loop_
_entity.id
_entity.type
_entity.pdbx_description
1 polymer ?
#
loop_
_entity_poly.entity_id
_entity_poly.type
_entity_poly.pdbx_seq_one_letter_code
_entity_poly.pdbx_strand_id
1 'polypeptide(L)'
;MTAVWYDAGSHAAGAALAAALPATIDVDVRATGVRVHTDALQEVDATAAELGLTADPAAVQTLRFGLDAADPATVRSFWEPVLGYRRAGAGCLEDPLRRDPSFAVRRLDEARPLRNRIHVDVVRPAAEVTRARAGREPTGPFGVMLADDEGNEADLVPGDPLPGTTDWCALFGAMTFYPQATAQFVTSVAELADAAGLPLLIDIRPEGVVLDSGKDAWEDGSGGADPAFAALARRIESAAEDFGLRADPAPLRFVQFGIDALDVPAIRAFWMRLLGYRADPRPDVTDIYDPRRLNPVLFFQQLQEPRPQRNRIRFELAVPDPEDRIAAAAGRVLSEKPYLVADPEGNEVVLRTTKTRPST
;
A
#
# COMPACT_ATOMS: atom_id res chain seq x y z
N MET A 1 13.11 8.55 9.91
CA MET A 1 12.79 7.25 10.54
C MET A 1 13.30 6.13 9.66
N THR A 2 13.88 5.10 10.26
CA THR A 2 14.33 3.88 9.60
C THR A 2 13.26 2.81 9.79
N ALA A 3 13.02 1.97 8.77
CA ALA A 3 12.14 0.82 8.90
C ALA A 3 12.98 -0.45 9.10
N VAL A 4 12.53 -1.34 9.98
CA VAL A 4 13.16 -2.64 10.24
C VAL A 4 12.07 -3.70 10.27
N TRP A 5 12.36 -4.86 9.67
CA TRP A 5 11.53 -6.05 9.75
C TRP A 5 12.12 -7.06 10.73
N TYR A 6 11.27 -7.66 11.54
CA TYR A 6 11.59 -8.78 12.41
C TYR A 6 10.71 -9.96 12.05
N ASP A 7 11.32 -11.12 11.82
CA ASP A 7 10.57 -12.35 11.59
C ASP A 7 9.85 -12.77 12.88
N ALA A 8 8.57 -13.07 12.78
CA ALA A 8 7.73 -13.56 13.86
C ALA A 8 6.85 -14.70 13.33
N GLY A 9 6.66 -15.73 14.14
CA GLY A 9 5.93 -16.94 13.75
C GLY A 9 4.39 -16.79 13.83
N SER A 10 3.87 -15.65 14.32
CA SER A 10 2.45 -15.40 14.49
C SER A 10 2.16 -13.90 14.64
N HIS A 11 0.88 -13.52 14.50
CA HIS A 11 0.43 -12.17 14.83
C HIS A 11 0.65 -11.84 16.31
N ALA A 12 0.40 -12.78 17.20
CA ALA A 12 0.58 -12.60 18.66
C ALA A 12 2.03 -12.26 19.00
N ALA A 13 3.01 -12.92 18.37
CA ALA A 13 4.43 -12.62 18.57
C ALA A 13 4.79 -11.20 18.07
N GLY A 14 4.27 -10.78 16.93
CA GLY A 14 4.43 -9.40 16.42
C GLY A 14 3.74 -8.36 17.29
N ALA A 15 2.53 -8.66 17.79
CA ALA A 15 1.78 -7.79 18.69
C ALA A 15 2.47 -7.64 20.06
N ALA A 16 3.18 -8.67 20.54
CA ALA A 16 3.97 -8.59 21.77
C ALA A 16 5.11 -7.55 21.64
N LEU A 17 5.79 -7.50 20.49
CA LEU A 17 6.77 -6.43 20.21
C LEU A 17 6.09 -5.06 20.18
N ALA A 18 4.98 -4.92 19.45
CA ALA A 18 4.26 -3.66 19.38
C ALA A 18 3.82 -3.15 20.76
N ALA A 19 3.36 -4.05 21.65
CA ALA A 19 2.94 -3.70 23.01
C ALA A 19 4.10 -3.27 23.93
N ALA A 20 5.32 -3.72 23.64
CA ALA A 20 6.53 -3.34 24.38
C ALA A 20 7.15 -2.02 23.91
N LEU A 21 6.68 -1.48 22.76
CA LEU A 21 7.19 -0.23 22.18
C LEU A 21 6.32 0.97 22.57
N PRO A 22 6.87 2.20 22.54
CA PRO A 22 6.09 3.42 22.71
C PRO A 22 4.94 3.53 21.68
N ALA A 23 3.76 3.92 22.12
CA ALA A 23 2.56 4.07 21.27
C ALA A 23 2.69 5.14 20.17
N THR A 24 3.80 5.88 20.15
CA THR A 24 4.13 6.88 19.12
C THR A 24 4.85 6.29 17.91
N ILE A 25 5.17 5.00 17.93
CA ILE A 25 5.90 4.28 16.88
C ILE A 25 4.90 3.60 15.95
N ASP A 26 5.11 3.76 14.64
CA ASP A 26 4.34 3.05 13.64
C ASP A 26 4.81 1.59 13.55
N VAL A 27 3.86 0.65 13.67
CA VAL A 27 4.14 -0.79 13.63
C VAL A 27 3.15 -1.47 12.68
N ASP A 28 3.66 -2.39 11.84
CA ASP A 28 2.85 -3.20 10.94
C ASP A 28 3.04 -4.68 11.28
N VAL A 29 2.05 -5.29 11.91
CA VAL A 29 2.05 -6.72 12.27
C VAL A 29 1.45 -7.55 11.13
N ARG A 30 2.14 -8.63 10.78
CA ARG A 30 1.75 -9.60 9.75
C ARG A 30 1.84 -11.02 10.34
N ALA A 31 1.23 -11.98 9.70
CA ALA A 31 1.30 -13.38 10.13
C ALA A 31 2.74 -13.95 10.22
N THR A 32 3.69 -13.35 9.50
CA THR A 32 5.07 -13.84 9.40
C THR A 32 6.11 -12.90 9.98
N GLY A 33 5.70 -11.76 10.52
CA GLY A 33 6.65 -10.81 11.09
C GLY A 33 6.04 -9.45 11.39
N VAL A 34 6.92 -8.53 11.77
CA VAL A 34 6.53 -7.18 12.17
C VAL A 34 7.53 -6.15 11.64
N ARG A 35 7.00 -5.09 10.99
CA ARG A 35 7.80 -3.93 10.59
C ARG A 35 7.64 -2.83 11.63
N VAL A 36 8.76 -2.24 12.04
CA VAL A 36 8.79 -1.12 12.98
C VAL A 36 9.47 0.07 12.32
N HIS A 37 8.86 1.26 12.44
CA HIS A 37 9.43 2.53 11.97
C HIS A 37 10.00 3.31 13.15
N THR A 38 11.33 3.43 13.24
CA THR A 38 11.98 4.02 14.42
C THR A 38 13.22 4.83 14.05
N ASP A 39 13.58 5.77 14.92
CA ASP A 39 14.90 6.40 14.96
C ASP A 39 15.75 5.84 16.13
N ALA A 40 15.12 5.05 17.04
CA ALA A 40 15.75 4.39 18.21
C ALA A 40 16.01 2.89 17.92
N LEU A 41 16.74 2.60 16.84
CA LEU A 41 16.91 1.23 16.34
C LEU A 41 17.48 0.26 17.36
N GLN A 42 18.51 0.69 18.15
CA GLN A 42 19.17 -0.18 19.12
C GLN A 42 18.22 -0.63 20.26
N GLU A 43 17.33 0.26 20.68
CA GLU A 43 16.33 -0.06 21.72
C GLU A 43 15.29 -1.05 21.22
N VAL A 44 14.84 -0.87 19.97
CA VAL A 44 13.89 -1.80 19.33
C VAL A 44 14.54 -3.16 19.08
N ASP A 45 15.79 -3.20 18.61
CA ASP A 45 16.56 -4.46 18.43
C ASP A 45 16.70 -5.23 19.77
N ALA A 46 17.01 -4.53 20.87
CA ALA A 46 17.14 -5.16 22.18
C ALA A 46 15.79 -5.77 22.63
N THR A 47 14.72 -5.00 22.51
CA THR A 47 13.35 -5.47 22.86
C THR A 47 12.93 -6.66 21.99
N ALA A 48 13.20 -6.62 20.68
CA ALA A 48 12.89 -7.72 19.77
C ALA A 48 13.68 -8.99 20.13
N ALA A 49 14.98 -8.85 20.47
CA ALA A 49 15.81 -9.97 20.87
C ALA A 49 15.34 -10.62 22.19
N GLU A 50 14.88 -9.84 23.17
CA GLU A 50 14.27 -10.36 24.42
C GLU A 50 13.00 -11.18 24.14
N LEU A 51 12.25 -10.84 23.07
CA LEU A 51 11.08 -11.58 22.62
C LEU A 51 11.41 -12.72 21.64
N GLY A 52 12.69 -12.97 21.35
CA GLY A 52 13.14 -14.03 20.47
C GLY A 52 12.91 -13.76 18.99
N LEU A 53 12.70 -12.51 18.59
CA LEU A 53 12.49 -12.10 17.21
C LEU A 53 13.83 -11.80 16.53
N THR A 54 13.93 -12.13 15.25
CA THR A 54 15.16 -11.95 14.46
C THR A 54 14.97 -10.87 13.39
N ALA A 55 15.87 -9.89 13.34
CA ALA A 55 15.85 -8.84 12.34
C ALA A 55 16.23 -9.38 10.96
N ASP A 56 15.45 -9.03 9.92
CA ASP A 56 15.77 -9.25 8.52
C ASP A 56 15.92 -7.89 7.79
N PRO A 57 17.13 -7.33 7.71
CA PRO A 57 17.37 -6.05 7.04
C PRO A 57 17.15 -6.11 5.52
N ALA A 58 17.18 -7.30 4.90
CA ALA A 58 16.94 -7.47 3.49
C ALA A 58 15.43 -7.43 3.13
N ALA A 59 14.56 -7.59 4.14
CA ALA A 59 13.12 -7.62 3.96
C ALA A 59 12.50 -6.25 3.68
N VAL A 60 13.18 -5.17 4.02
CA VAL A 60 12.61 -3.82 3.99
C VAL A 60 12.81 -3.19 2.62
N GLN A 61 11.69 -2.93 1.97
CA GLN A 61 11.63 -2.05 0.79
C GLN A 61 10.55 -1.00 0.98
N THR A 62 10.71 0.14 0.33
CA THR A 62 9.70 1.20 0.31
C THR A 62 9.42 1.61 -1.12
N LEU A 63 8.18 1.44 -1.54
CA LEU A 63 7.69 1.92 -2.82
C LEU A 63 6.98 3.26 -2.61
N ARG A 64 7.35 4.25 -3.42
CA ARG A 64 6.71 5.55 -3.51
C ARG A 64 6.35 5.82 -4.95
N PHE A 65 5.47 6.76 -5.19
CA PHE A 65 5.20 7.22 -6.54
C PHE A 65 5.30 8.73 -6.65
N GLY A 66 5.63 9.17 -7.84
CA GLY A 66 5.76 10.58 -8.16
C GLY A 66 5.06 10.91 -9.46
N LEU A 67 4.62 12.15 -9.57
CA LEU A 67 4.01 12.71 -10.76
C LEU A 67 4.77 13.96 -11.20
N ASP A 68 5.18 13.96 -12.45
CA ASP A 68 5.76 15.12 -13.11
C ASP A 68 4.63 15.96 -13.72
N ALA A 69 4.55 17.23 -13.36
CA ALA A 69 3.46 18.15 -13.71
C ALA A 69 3.96 19.50 -14.19
N ALA A 70 3.30 20.11 -15.18
CA ALA A 70 3.59 21.48 -15.60
C ALA A 70 3.12 22.49 -14.54
N ASP A 71 1.96 22.21 -13.89
CA ASP A 71 1.47 22.96 -12.73
C ASP A 71 1.30 22.05 -11.49
N PRO A 72 2.36 21.87 -10.70
CA PRO A 72 2.31 21.03 -9.50
C PRO A 72 1.28 21.47 -8.45
N ALA A 73 0.89 22.75 -8.43
CA ALA A 73 -0.07 23.25 -7.45
C ALA A 73 -1.50 22.79 -7.78
N THR A 74 -1.90 22.95 -9.03
CA THR A 74 -3.20 22.51 -9.52
C THR A 74 -3.34 20.99 -9.45
N VAL A 75 -2.31 20.26 -9.89
CA VAL A 75 -2.27 18.79 -9.81
C VAL A 75 -2.43 18.31 -8.36
N ARG A 76 -1.68 18.85 -7.40
CA ARG A 76 -1.86 18.48 -5.98
C ARG A 76 -3.26 18.76 -5.45
N SER A 77 -3.89 19.84 -5.87
CA SER A 77 -5.24 20.19 -5.42
C SER A 77 -6.31 19.18 -5.91
N PHE A 78 -6.04 18.49 -7.01
CA PHE A 78 -6.84 17.35 -7.46
C PHE A 78 -6.55 16.08 -6.66
N TRP A 79 -5.26 15.72 -6.52
CA TRP A 79 -4.86 14.45 -5.94
C TRP A 79 -5.05 14.38 -4.41
N GLU A 80 -4.97 15.51 -3.71
CA GLU A 80 -5.17 15.58 -2.27
C GLU A 80 -6.52 15.00 -1.81
N PRO A 81 -7.69 15.45 -2.31
CA PRO A 81 -8.99 14.85 -1.96
C PRO A 81 -9.20 13.46 -2.57
N VAL A 82 -8.71 13.17 -3.77
CA VAL A 82 -8.86 11.87 -4.43
C VAL A 82 -8.17 10.77 -3.63
N LEU A 83 -6.91 10.96 -3.27
CA LEU A 83 -6.18 10.04 -2.40
C LEU A 83 -6.66 10.09 -0.94
N GLY A 84 -7.30 11.18 -0.50
CA GLY A 84 -7.56 11.44 0.91
C GLY A 84 -6.28 11.69 1.70
N TYR A 85 -5.25 12.18 1.04
CA TYR A 85 -3.95 12.49 1.62
C TYR A 85 -3.92 13.91 2.19
N ARG A 86 -2.89 14.19 2.98
CA ARG A 86 -2.58 15.52 3.48
C ARG A 86 -1.29 16.06 2.87
N ARG A 87 -1.16 17.36 2.82
CA ARG A 87 0.09 18.00 2.38
C ARG A 87 1.19 17.78 3.42
N ALA A 88 2.36 17.34 2.95
CA ALA A 88 3.55 17.11 3.75
C ALA A 88 4.78 17.70 3.05
N GLY A 89 5.35 18.73 3.62
CA GLY A 89 6.51 19.42 3.04
C GLY A 89 6.28 20.00 1.64
N ALA A 90 7.36 20.32 0.94
CA ALA A 90 7.30 20.94 -0.37
C ALA A 90 7.00 19.90 -1.46
N GLY A 91 5.76 19.92 -1.96
CA GLY A 91 5.36 19.13 -3.13
C GLY A 91 4.97 17.67 -2.85
N CYS A 92 4.87 17.26 -1.58
CA CYS A 92 4.51 15.90 -1.21
C CYS A 92 3.08 15.84 -0.63
N LEU A 93 2.37 14.76 -0.93
CA LEU A 93 1.16 14.34 -0.27
C LEU A 93 1.43 13.02 0.46
N GLU A 94 0.92 12.88 1.68
CA GLU A 94 1.11 11.70 2.52
C GLU A 94 -0.22 11.17 3.03
N ASP A 95 -0.32 9.86 3.12
CA ASP A 95 -1.40 9.19 3.83
C ASP A 95 -1.40 9.61 5.31
N PRO A 96 -2.52 10.13 5.85
CA PRO A 96 -2.61 10.46 7.28
C PRO A 96 -2.24 9.32 8.21
N LEU A 97 -2.51 8.07 7.82
CA LEU A 97 -2.18 6.86 8.59
C LEU A 97 -0.85 6.21 8.17
N ARG A 98 -0.12 6.78 7.20
CA ARG A 98 1.22 6.32 6.77
C ARG A 98 1.27 4.83 6.34
N ARG A 99 0.15 4.30 5.84
CA ARG A 99 0.02 2.95 5.30
C ARG A 99 0.39 2.88 3.84
N ASP A 100 -0.07 3.86 3.09
CA ASP A 100 0.07 3.94 1.64
C ASP A 100 1.30 4.78 1.24
N PRO A 101 1.83 4.58 0.01
CA PRO A 101 2.99 5.29 -0.48
C PRO A 101 2.79 6.81 -0.50
N SER A 102 3.79 7.57 -0.09
CA SER A 102 3.78 9.02 -0.29
C SER A 102 3.81 9.37 -1.79
N PHE A 103 3.17 10.48 -2.12
CA PHE A 103 3.02 10.98 -3.49
C PHE A 103 3.74 12.32 -3.67
N ALA A 104 4.78 12.35 -4.50
CA ALA A 104 5.55 13.55 -4.79
C ALA A 104 5.17 14.14 -6.13
N VAL A 105 4.70 15.39 -6.15
CA VAL A 105 4.43 16.12 -7.41
C VAL A 105 5.60 17.06 -7.68
N ARG A 106 6.23 16.91 -8.85
CA ARG A 106 7.42 17.66 -9.27
C ARG A 106 7.14 18.44 -10.52
N ARG A 107 7.83 19.59 -10.67
CA ARG A 107 7.72 20.39 -11.88
C ARG A 107 8.36 19.69 -13.06
N LEU A 108 7.64 19.68 -14.18
CA LEU A 108 8.09 19.24 -15.48
C LEU A 108 7.88 20.37 -16.49
N ASP A 109 8.94 20.79 -17.15
CA ASP A 109 8.87 21.84 -18.17
C ASP A 109 8.64 21.26 -19.59
N GLU A 110 8.78 19.95 -19.76
CA GLU A 110 8.52 19.23 -21.01
C GLU A 110 7.05 18.87 -21.15
N ALA A 111 6.42 19.25 -22.25
CA ALA A 111 5.03 18.87 -22.51
C ALA A 111 4.89 17.37 -22.80
N ARG A 112 4.01 16.70 -22.07
CA ARG A 112 3.65 15.28 -22.24
C ARG A 112 2.14 15.12 -22.34
N PRO A 113 1.53 15.49 -23.48
CA PRO A 113 0.07 15.59 -23.60
C PRO A 113 -0.66 14.24 -23.74
N LEU A 114 0.07 13.16 -24.06
CA LEU A 114 -0.58 11.87 -24.26
C LEU A 114 -0.90 11.19 -22.91
N ARG A 115 -1.87 10.30 -22.97
CA ARG A 115 -2.30 9.48 -21.83
C ARG A 115 -1.14 8.65 -21.26
N ASN A 116 -1.02 8.59 -19.94
CA ASN A 116 -0.08 7.70 -19.27
C ASN A 116 -0.43 6.22 -19.52
N ARG A 117 0.56 5.34 -19.35
CA ARG A 117 0.36 3.89 -19.21
C ARG A 117 0.16 3.47 -17.76
N ILE A 118 0.40 4.36 -16.82
CA ILE A 118 0.22 4.11 -15.38
C ILE A 118 -0.94 4.97 -14.90
N HIS A 119 -1.86 4.36 -14.17
CA HIS A 119 -2.96 5.03 -13.47
C HIS A 119 -3.04 4.51 -12.02
N VAL A 120 -3.81 5.20 -11.20
CA VAL A 120 -3.94 4.89 -9.77
C VAL A 120 -5.39 4.55 -9.48
N ASP A 121 -5.64 3.40 -8.90
CA ASP A 121 -6.94 3.07 -8.34
C ASP A 121 -6.96 3.40 -6.86
N VAL A 122 -7.99 4.11 -6.46
CA VAL A 122 -8.23 4.52 -5.08
C VAL A 122 -9.62 4.07 -4.69
N VAL A 123 -9.70 3.06 -3.82
CA VAL A 123 -10.98 2.60 -3.29
C VAL A 123 -11.19 3.20 -1.91
N ARG A 124 -12.33 3.85 -1.70
CA ARG A 124 -12.68 4.50 -0.43
C ARG A 124 -14.15 4.26 -0.09
N PRO A 125 -14.55 4.39 1.19
CA PRO A 125 -15.97 4.35 1.54
C PRO A 125 -16.79 5.30 0.66
N ALA A 126 -17.98 4.88 0.23
CA ALA A 126 -18.79 5.62 -0.76
C ALA A 126 -19.05 7.09 -0.38
N ALA A 127 -19.19 7.39 0.90
CA ALA A 127 -19.35 8.77 1.39
C ALA A 127 -18.10 9.63 1.13
N GLU A 128 -16.89 9.04 1.26
CA GLU A 128 -15.62 9.71 1.01
C GLU A 128 -15.40 9.93 -0.49
N VAL A 129 -15.79 8.95 -1.31
CA VAL A 129 -15.77 9.08 -2.79
C VAL A 129 -16.66 10.25 -3.23
N THR A 130 -17.87 10.34 -2.69
CA THR A 130 -18.79 11.44 -3.00
C THR A 130 -18.17 12.80 -2.64
N ARG A 131 -17.53 12.90 -1.48
CA ARG A 131 -16.83 14.13 -1.06
C ARG A 131 -15.63 14.45 -1.95
N ALA A 132 -14.81 13.45 -2.29
CA ALA A 132 -13.60 13.63 -3.10
C ALA A 132 -13.90 14.03 -4.55
N ARG A 133 -15.02 13.58 -5.11
CA ARG A 133 -15.47 13.98 -6.46
C ARG A 133 -15.74 15.49 -6.55
N ALA A 134 -16.23 16.10 -5.49
CA ALA A 134 -16.49 17.54 -5.44
C ALA A 134 -17.32 18.06 -6.64
N GLY A 135 -18.31 17.28 -7.08
CA GLY A 135 -19.16 17.59 -8.23
C GLY A 135 -18.57 17.24 -9.61
N ARG A 136 -17.39 16.61 -9.66
CA ARG A 136 -16.83 16.08 -10.92
C ARG A 136 -17.56 14.81 -11.32
N GLU A 137 -17.95 14.72 -12.59
CA GLU A 137 -18.56 13.52 -13.15
C GLU A 137 -17.49 12.53 -13.58
N PRO A 138 -17.50 11.30 -13.05
CA PRO A 138 -16.54 10.27 -13.46
C PRO A 138 -16.86 9.76 -14.86
N THR A 139 -15.83 9.31 -15.56
CA THR A 139 -15.88 8.76 -16.91
C THR A 139 -15.34 7.34 -16.95
N GLY A 140 -15.02 6.84 -18.16
CA GLY A 140 -14.49 5.50 -18.37
C GLY A 140 -15.56 4.40 -18.34
N PRO A 141 -15.17 3.16 -18.67
CA PRO A 141 -16.10 2.05 -18.87
C PRO A 141 -16.86 1.64 -17.59
N PHE A 142 -16.27 1.92 -16.42
CA PHE A 142 -16.87 1.60 -15.12
C PHE A 142 -17.45 2.84 -14.40
N GLY A 143 -17.37 4.03 -15.00
CA GLY A 143 -17.88 5.26 -14.39
C GLY A 143 -17.16 5.65 -13.09
N VAL A 144 -15.87 5.38 -12.99
CA VAL A 144 -15.04 5.67 -11.79
C VAL A 144 -13.83 6.55 -12.08
N MET A 145 -13.47 6.73 -13.35
CA MET A 145 -12.27 7.45 -13.77
C MET A 145 -12.45 8.97 -13.62
N LEU A 146 -11.52 9.58 -12.90
CA LEU A 146 -11.32 11.02 -12.85
C LEU A 146 -9.95 11.36 -13.43
N ALA A 147 -9.78 12.55 -13.95
CA ALA A 147 -8.50 13.05 -14.42
C ALA A 147 -8.22 14.44 -13.86
N ASP A 148 -6.95 14.73 -13.58
CA ASP A 148 -6.52 16.09 -13.29
C ASP A 148 -6.44 16.92 -14.59
N ASP A 149 -6.14 18.22 -14.46
CA ASP A 149 -6.11 19.14 -15.61
C ASP A 149 -5.01 18.83 -16.63
N GLU A 150 -4.06 17.97 -16.28
CA GLU A 150 -2.99 17.49 -17.16
C GLU A 150 -3.28 16.08 -17.72
N GLY A 151 -4.46 15.51 -17.44
CA GLY A 151 -4.89 14.20 -17.91
C GLY A 151 -4.21 13.02 -17.20
N ASN A 152 -3.80 13.19 -15.94
CA ASN A 152 -3.38 12.06 -15.12
C ASN A 152 -4.61 11.44 -14.45
N GLU A 153 -4.76 10.15 -14.60
CA GLU A 153 -5.98 9.42 -14.27
C GLU A 153 -5.91 8.75 -12.91
N ALA A 154 -7.03 8.82 -12.20
CA ALA A 154 -7.32 8.04 -11.02
C ALA A 154 -8.69 7.38 -11.14
N ASP A 155 -8.78 6.09 -10.90
CA ASP A 155 -10.05 5.40 -10.75
C ASP A 155 -10.48 5.49 -9.27
N LEU A 156 -11.46 6.37 -9.01
CA LEU A 156 -11.98 6.59 -7.67
C LEU A 156 -13.23 5.72 -7.44
N VAL A 157 -12.98 4.56 -6.84
CA VAL A 157 -13.97 3.48 -6.69
C VAL A 157 -14.68 3.59 -5.34
N PRO A 158 -16.01 3.62 -5.31
CA PRO A 158 -16.75 3.53 -4.06
C PRO A 158 -16.74 2.11 -3.51
N GLY A 159 -16.36 1.97 -2.23
CA GLY A 159 -16.49 0.71 -1.51
C GLY A 159 -17.74 0.68 -0.66
N ASP A 160 -18.23 -0.51 -0.41
CA ASP A 160 -19.45 -0.80 0.31
C ASP A 160 -19.19 -1.32 1.74
N PRO A 161 -20.16 -1.25 2.66
CA PRO A 161 -20.09 -1.99 3.92
C PRO A 161 -19.91 -3.50 3.65
N LEU A 162 -19.04 -4.16 4.42
CA LEU A 162 -18.88 -5.60 4.33
C LEU A 162 -20.15 -6.32 4.84
N PRO A 163 -20.81 -7.15 4.04
CA PRO A 163 -22.05 -7.81 4.43
C PRO A 163 -21.93 -8.61 5.74
N GLY A 164 -22.90 -8.43 6.63
CA GLY A 164 -22.96 -9.13 7.92
C GLY A 164 -22.00 -8.62 9.00
N THR A 165 -21.45 -7.43 8.80
CA THR A 165 -20.64 -6.67 9.76
C THR A 165 -21.17 -5.24 9.87
N THR A 166 -20.73 -4.49 10.90
CA THR A 166 -21.12 -3.08 11.12
C THR A 166 -19.95 -2.12 10.94
N ASP A 167 -18.74 -2.57 11.20
CA ASP A 167 -17.54 -1.75 11.29
C ASP A 167 -16.61 -1.89 10.09
N TRP A 168 -16.87 -2.88 9.22
CA TRP A 168 -15.99 -3.20 8.09
C TRP A 168 -16.50 -2.66 6.77
N CYS A 169 -15.56 -2.20 5.94
CA CYS A 169 -15.78 -1.78 4.56
C CYS A 169 -15.04 -2.70 3.59
N ALA A 170 -15.69 -3.08 2.51
CA ALA A 170 -15.08 -3.79 1.37
C ALA A 170 -14.47 -2.75 0.42
N LEU A 171 -13.13 -2.63 0.44
CA LEU A 171 -12.34 -1.67 -0.33
C LEU A 171 -11.29 -2.40 -1.18
N PHE A 172 -11.66 -3.43 -1.95
CA PHE A 172 -10.83 -4.50 -2.48
C PHE A 172 -10.25 -5.40 -1.36
N GLY A 173 -9.68 -4.85 -0.30
CA GLY A 173 -9.53 -5.52 0.98
C GLY A 173 -10.72 -5.20 1.90
N ALA A 174 -11.09 -6.09 2.80
CA ALA A 174 -12.01 -5.75 3.88
C ALA A 174 -11.24 -5.04 4.99
N MET A 175 -11.65 -3.82 5.31
CA MET A 175 -10.92 -2.95 6.22
C MET A 175 -11.80 -2.35 7.31
N THR A 176 -11.22 -2.14 8.48
CA THR A 176 -11.78 -1.32 9.56
C THR A 176 -10.69 -0.49 10.24
N PHE A 177 -11.06 0.64 10.81
CA PHE A 177 -10.17 1.49 11.60
C PHE A 177 -10.80 1.81 12.95
N TYR A 178 -10.06 1.52 14.02
CA TYR A 178 -10.44 1.87 15.39
C TYR A 178 -9.51 2.95 15.93
N PRO A 179 -9.95 4.21 15.98
CA PRO A 179 -9.18 5.28 16.61
C PRO A 179 -8.97 5.00 18.09
N GLN A 180 -7.80 5.41 18.60
CA GLN A 180 -7.43 5.26 20.02
C GLN A 180 -7.40 3.81 20.54
N ALA A 181 -7.24 2.83 19.66
CA ALA A 181 -7.11 1.43 20.03
C ALA A 181 -5.90 1.22 20.96
N THR A 182 -6.09 0.40 22.01
CA THR A 182 -5.04 0.11 22.99
C THR A 182 -4.20 -1.09 22.58
N ALA A 183 -3.00 -1.24 23.17
CA ALA A 183 -2.16 -2.41 22.97
C ALA A 183 -2.88 -3.72 23.34
N GLN A 184 -3.74 -3.71 24.38
CA GLN A 184 -4.53 -4.88 24.78
C GLN A 184 -5.54 -5.28 23.70
N PHE A 185 -6.22 -4.32 23.08
CA PHE A 185 -7.11 -4.62 21.94
C PHE A 185 -6.32 -5.23 20.77
N VAL A 186 -5.15 -4.65 20.42
CA VAL A 186 -4.28 -5.20 19.37
C VAL A 186 -3.86 -6.64 19.67
N THR A 187 -3.48 -6.94 20.92
CA THR A 187 -3.15 -8.30 21.34
C THR A 187 -4.33 -9.25 21.17
N SER A 188 -5.53 -8.86 21.60
CA SER A 188 -6.75 -9.66 21.39
C SER A 188 -7.03 -9.92 19.92
N VAL A 189 -6.89 -8.91 19.04
CA VAL A 189 -7.07 -9.06 17.59
C VAL A 189 -6.03 -10.02 17.00
N ALA A 190 -4.77 -9.93 17.42
CA ALA A 190 -3.71 -10.82 16.96
C ALA A 190 -3.98 -12.29 17.33
N GLU A 191 -4.43 -12.54 18.57
CA GLU A 191 -4.82 -13.88 19.03
C GLU A 191 -6.05 -14.41 18.26
N LEU A 192 -7.02 -13.56 17.95
CA LEU A 192 -8.19 -13.92 17.14
C LEU A 192 -7.80 -14.32 15.71
N ALA A 193 -6.88 -13.57 15.10
CA ALA A 193 -6.38 -13.85 13.74
C ALA A 193 -5.59 -15.17 13.71
N ASP A 194 -4.70 -15.40 14.68
CA ASP A 194 -3.93 -16.64 14.80
C ASP A 194 -4.85 -17.84 15.05
N ALA A 195 -5.86 -17.71 15.91
CA ALA A 195 -6.84 -18.76 16.16
C ALA A 195 -7.71 -19.08 14.96
N ALA A 196 -7.97 -18.09 14.09
CA ALA A 196 -8.68 -18.28 12.84
C ALA A 196 -7.79 -18.83 11.71
N GLY A 197 -6.46 -18.76 11.84
CA GLY A 197 -5.51 -19.13 10.80
C GLY A 197 -5.56 -18.22 9.58
N LEU A 198 -5.99 -16.96 9.73
CA LEU A 198 -6.17 -15.99 8.65
C LEU A 198 -5.06 -14.92 8.67
N PRO A 199 -4.51 -14.54 7.52
CA PRO A 199 -3.41 -13.58 7.42
C PRO A 199 -3.92 -12.12 7.50
N LEU A 200 -4.38 -11.71 8.67
CA LEU A 200 -4.80 -10.34 8.91
C LEU A 200 -3.61 -9.38 8.90
N LEU A 201 -3.78 -8.19 8.30
CA LEU A 201 -2.83 -7.09 8.36
C LEU A 201 -3.27 -6.16 9.50
N ILE A 202 -2.38 -5.89 10.45
CA ILE A 202 -2.67 -5.07 11.64
C ILE A 202 -1.68 -3.90 11.62
N ASP A 203 -2.16 -2.71 11.26
CA ASP A 203 -1.34 -1.51 11.14
C ASP A 203 -1.61 -0.57 12.31
N ILE A 204 -0.65 -0.51 13.23
CA ILE A 204 -0.73 0.24 14.50
C ILE A 204 -0.09 1.61 14.29
N ARG A 205 -0.83 2.65 14.63
CA ARG A 205 -0.43 4.05 14.51
C ARG A 205 -0.77 4.81 15.79
N PRO A 206 -0.15 5.95 16.08
CA PRO A 206 -0.55 6.81 17.20
C PRO A 206 -2.03 7.21 17.16
N GLU A 207 -2.60 7.26 15.96
CA GLU A 207 -4.01 7.62 15.74
C GLU A 207 -4.98 6.46 16.05
N GLY A 208 -4.52 5.21 16.01
CA GLY A 208 -5.34 4.00 16.21
C GLY A 208 -4.80 2.81 15.43
N VAL A 209 -5.66 1.83 15.18
CA VAL A 209 -5.30 0.61 14.45
C VAL A 209 -6.18 0.43 13.21
N VAL A 210 -5.55 0.13 12.07
CA VAL A 210 -6.24 -0.35 10.87
C VAL A 210 -6.07 -1.85 10.80
N LEU A 211 -7.17 -2.55 10.56
CA LEU A 211 -7.22 -3.97 10.28
C LEU A 211 -7.63 -4.17 8.82
N ASP A 212 -6.95 -5.08 8.12
CA ASP A 212 -7.12 -5.26 6.68
C ASP A 212 -6.93 -6.74 6.32
N SER A 213 -7.82 -7.32 5.56
CA SER A 213 -7.71 -8.70 5.06
C SER A 213 -6.60 -8.87 4.02
N GLY A 214 -6.17 -7.78 3.39
CA GLY A 214 -5.49 -7.78 2.10
C GLY A 214 -6.46 -7.93 0.93
N LYS A 215 -6.00 -7.57 -0.27
CA LYS A 215 -6.84 -7.56 -1.48
C LYS A 215 -7.48 -8.92 -1.72
N ASP A 216 -8.79 -8.92 -1.91
CA ASP A 216 -9.66 -10.06 -2.25
C ASP A 216 -9.60 -11.26 -1.26
N ALA A 217 -8.82 -11.17 -0.17
CA ALA A 217 -8.65 -12.27 0.78
C ALA A 217 -9.87 -12.51 1.69
N TRP A 218 -10.85 -11.61 1.64
CA TRP A 218 -12.14 -11.71 2.34
C TRP A 218 -13.26 -12.33 1.49
N GLU A 219 -13.02 -12.53 0.19
CA GLU A 219 -14.03 -13.04 -0.76
C GLU A 219 -14.03 -14.57 -0.84
N ASP A 220 -15.21 -15.12 -1.04
CA ASP A 220 -15.42 -16.57 -1.23
C ASP A 220 -15.27 -17.03 -2.70
N GLY A 221 -14.91 -16.12 -3.61
CA GLY A 221 -14.81 -16.36 -5.05
C GLY A 221 -16.14 -16.31 -5.81
N SER A 222 -17.27 -16.15 -5.12
CA SER A 222 -18.60 -15.93 -5.73
C SER A 222 -19.05 -14.48 -5.67
N GLY A 223 -18.22 -13.60 -5.12
CA GLY A 223 -18.52 -12.19 -4.85
C GLY A 223 -19.17 -11.96 -3.49
N GLY A 224 -19.19 -12.97 -2.63
CA GLY A 224 -19.62 -12.90 -1.24
C GLY A 224 -18.45 -12.87 -0.27
N ALA A 225 -18.74 -12.63 1.02
CA ALA A 225 -17.73 -12.71 2.05
C ALA A 225 -17.42 -14.17 2.42
N ASP A 226 -16.15 -14.51 2.49
CA ASP A 226 -15.69 -15.80 3.02
C ASP A 226 -16.21 -15.99 4.45
N PRO A 227 -16.90 -17.13 4.74
CA PRO A 227 -17.52 -17.35 6.04
C PRO A 227 -16.54 -17.32 7.22
N ALA A 228 -15.28 -17.77 7.03
CA ALA A 228 -14.27 -17.76 8.08
C ALA A 228 -13.79 -16.32 8.35
N PHE A 229 -13.58 -15.52 7.29
CA PHE A 229 -13.25 -14.11 7.45
C PHE A 229 -14.41 -13.33 8.10
N ALA A 230 -15.64 -13.53 7.64
CA ALA A 230 -16.82 -12.88 8.22
C ALA A 230 -17.02 -13.24 9.70
N ALA A 231 -16.69 -14.46 10.11
CA ALA A 231 -16.70 -14.88 11.51
C ALA A 231 -15.60 -14.18 12.32
N LEU A 232 -14.39 -14.07 11.78
CA LEU A 232 -13.29 -13.32 12.38
C LEU A 232 -13.66 -11.84 12.56
N ALA A 233 -14.19 -11.19 11.51
CA ALA A 233 -14.59 -9.79 11.53
C ALA A 233 -15.58 -9.50 12.65
N ARG A 234 -16.65 -10.32 12.79
CA ARG A 234 -17.63 -10.18 13.90
C ARG A 234 -17.02 -10.39 15.28
N ARG A 235 -16.05 -11.31 15.44
CA ARG A 235 -15.36 -11.50 16.72
C ARG A 235 -14.51 -10.28 17.09
N ILE A 236 -13.89 -9.65 16.10
CA ILE A 236 -13.14 -8.41 16.29
C ILE A 236 -14.08 -7.26 16.65
N GLU A 237 -15.25 -7.13 16.01
CA GLU A 237 -16.27 -6.16 16.39
C GLU A 237 -16.72 -6.33 17.85
N SER A 238 -17.01 -7.56 18.26
CA SER A 238 -17.36 -7.85 19.65
C SER A 238 -16.25 -7.48 20.64
N ALA A 239 -14.99 -7.78 20.28
CA ALA A 239 -13.86 -7.34 21.09
C ALA A 239 -13.74 -5.81 21.13
N ALA A 240 -13.96 -5.12 20.03
CA ALA A 240 -13.94 -3.66 19.98
C ALA A 240 -15.02 -3.04 20.89
N GLU A 241 -16.23 -3.60 20.89
CA GLU A 241 -17.32 -3.22 21.81
C GLU A 241 -16.91 -3.40 23.28
N ASP A 242 -16.28 -4.54 23.64
CA ASP A 242 -15.80 -4.81 24.99
C ASP A 242 -14.73 -3.80 25.46
N PHE A 243 -13.93 -3.29 24.54
CA PHE A 243 -12.96 -2.20 24.78
C PHE A 243 -13.56 -0.78 24.66
N GLY A 244 -14.85 -0.66 24.34
CA GLY A 244 -15.53 0.63 24.17
C GLY A 244 -15.09 1.40 22.93
N LEU A 245 -14.51 0.72 21.93
CA LEU A 245 -14.05 1.32 20.68
C LEU A 245 -15.20 1.47 19.69
N ARG A 246 -15.06 2.44 18.79
CA ARG A 246 -15.98 2.66 17.66
C ARG A 246 -15.17 2.83 16.38
N ALA A 247 -15.57 2.16 15.33
CA ALA A 247 -14.92 2.28 14.03
C ALA A 247 -15.16 3.66 13.41
N ASP A 248 -14.15 4.16 12.71
CA ASP A 248 -14.22 5.35 11.85
C ASP A 248 -13.81 4.96 10.43
N PRO A 249 -14.73 4.84 9.47
CA PRO A 249 -14.39 4.47 8.11
C PRO A 249 -13.75 5.62 7.29
N ALA A 250 -13.82 6.87 7.74
CA ALA A 250 -13.41 8.03 6.95
C ALA A 250 -11.94 8.00 6.47
N PRO A 251 -10.95 7.57 7.28
CA PRO A 251 -9.56 7.51 6.83
C PRO A 251 -9.23 6.28 6.01
N LEU A 252 -10.14 5.31 5.86
CA LEU A 252 -9.88 4.07 5.14
C LEU A 252 -9.73 4.29 3.63
N ARG A 253 -8.77 3.59 3.05
CA ARG A 253 -8.55 3.49 1.61
C ARG A 253 -7.75 2.26 1.24
N PHE A 254 -7.90 1.84 0.00
CA PHE A 254 -7.03 0.91 -0.67
C PHE A 254 -6.45 1.59 -1.91
N VAL A 255 -5.14 1.53 -2.10
CA VAL A 255 -4.44 2.12 -3.24
C VAL A 255 -3.70 1.03 -4.00
N GLN A 256 -3.91 0.97 -5.31
CA GLN A 256 -3.16 0.10 -6.22
C GLN A 256 -2.79 0.84 -7.50
N PHE A 257 -1.91 0.25 -8.30
CA PHE A 257 -1.46 0.86 -9.55
C PHE A 257 -1.71 -0.07 -10.73
N GLY A 258 -2.39 0.47 -11.76
CA GLY A 258 -2.56 -0.17 -13.04
C GLY A 258 -1.42 0.20 -13.99
N ILE A 259 -0.87 -0.80 -14.68
CA ILE A 259 0.12 -0.61 -15.75
C ILE A 259 -0.47 -1.18 -17.04
N ASP A 260 -0.78 -0.30 -17.97
CA ASP A 260 -1.22 -0.66 -19.31
C ASP A 260 -0.02 -1.10 -20.17
N ALA A 261 -0.06 -2.29 -20.76
CA ALA A 261 1.05 -2.89 -21.48
C ALA A 261 0.61 -3.59 -22.77
N LEU A 262 1.46 -3.56 -23.79
CA LEU A 262 1.29 -4.34 -25.04
C LEU A 262 1.65 -5.82 -24.80
N ASP A 263 2.72 -6.07 -24.04
CA ASP A 263 3.14 -7.41 -23.63
C ASP A 263 3.01 -7.55 -22.10
N VAL A 264 1.79 -7.78 -21.65
CA VAL A 264 1.47 -7.93 -20.22
C VAL A 264 2.35 -8.99 -19.53
N PRO A 265 2.59 -10.19 -20.09
CA PRO A 265 3.48 -11.17 -19.48
C PRO A 265 4.91 -10.66 -19.25
N ALA A 266 5.51 -9.99 -20.24
CA ALA A 266 6.88 -9.47 -20.14
C ALA A 266 6.99 -8.34 -19.10
N ILE A 267 6.05 -7.40 -19.11
CA ILE A 267 6.03 -6.27 -18.18
C ILE A 267 5.77 -6.77 -16.75
N ARG A 268 4.78 -7.65 -16.55
CA ARG A 268 4.51 -8.28 -15.27
C ARG A 268 5.74 -9.00 -14.70
N ALA A 269 6.44 -9.77 -15.53
CA ALA A 269 7.64 -10.50 -15.12
C ALA A 269 8.78 -9.56 -14.73
N PHE A 270 8.95 -8.42 -15.41
CA PHE A 270 9.91 -7.39 -15.06
C PHE A 270 9.61 -6.84 -13.64
N TRP A 271 8.38 -6.37 -13.41
CA TRP A 271 8.00 -5.76 -12.14
C TRP A 271 8.04 -6.77 -10.98
N MET A 272 7.65 -8.02 -11.21
CA MET A 272 7.78 -9.07 -10.20
C MET A 272 9.22 -9.25 -9.73
N ARG A 273 10.18 -9.33 -10.67
CA ARG A 273 11.60 -9.51 -10.33
C ARG A 273 12.19 -8.27 -9.65
N LEU A 274 11.86 -7.08 -10.18
CA LEU A 274 12.37 -5.83 -9.63
C LEU A 274 11.92 -5.59 -8.19
N LEU A 275 10.62 -5.80 -7.93
CA LEU A 275 10.01 -5.57 -6.61
C LEU A 275 10.13 -6.77 -5.67
N GLY A 276 10.54 -7.96 -6.16
CA GLY A 276 10.48 -9.19 -5.38
C GLY A 276 9.04 -9.60 -5.04
N TYR A 277 8.10 -9.23 -5.90
CA TYR A 277 6.68 -9.51 -5.72
C TYR A 277 6.30 -10.91 -6.19
N ARG A 278 5.16 -11.40 -5.69
CA ARG A 278 4.54 -12.65 -6.10
C ARG A 278 3.33 -12.38 -6.98
N ALA A 279 3.07 -13.30 -7.90
CA ALA A 279 1.86 -13.31 -8.71
C ALA A 279 0.65 -13.70 -7.85
N ASP A 280 -0.52 -13.12 -8.14
CA ASP A 280 -1.78 -13.68 -7.66
C ASP A 280 -1.92 -15.12 -8.17
N PRO A 281 -2.34 -16.07 -7.33
CA PRO A 281 -2.45 -17.47 -7.73
C PRO A 281 -3.61 -17.74 -8.69
N ARG A 282 -4.58 -16.84 -8.81
CA ARG A 282 -5.73 -17.00 -9.72
C ARG A 282 -5.28 -16.76 -11.17
N PRO A 283 -5.62 -17.66 -12.12
CA PRO A 283 -5.07 -17.62 -13.48
C PRO A 283 -5.48 -16.38 -14.29
N ASP A 284 -6.67 -15.83 -14.01
CA ASP A 284 -7.23 -14.70 -14.76
C ASP A 284 -6.91 -13.34 -14.11
N VAL A 285 -6.15 -13.34 -13.01
CA VAL A 285 -5.75 -12.13 -12.29
C VAL A 285 -4.31 -11.76 -12.65
N THR A 286 -4.12 -10.53 -13.11
CA THR A 286 -2.79 -10.05 -13.50
C THR A 286 -1.98 -9.48 -12.33
N ASP A 287 -2.57 -9.38 -11.16
CA ASP A 287 -1.99 -8.77 -9.98
C ASP A 287 -0.64 -9.38 -9.57
N ILE A 288 0.21 -8.50 -9.07
CA ILE A 288 1.39 -8.89 -8.30
C ILE A 288 1.37 -8.13 -6.97
N TYR A 289 1.85 -8.77 -5.92
CA TYR A 289 1.80 -8.23 -4.58
C TYR A 289 3.08 -8.48 -3.79
N ASP A 290 3.37 -7.58 -2.88
CA ASP A 290 4.43 -7.72 -1.88
C ASP A 290 4.11 -8.94 -0.98
N PRO A 291 4.99 -9.95 -0.87
CA PRO A 291 4.77 -11.12 -0.01
C PRO A 291 4.48 -10.78 1.45
N ARG A 292 4.98 -9.62 1.93
CA ARG A 292 4.74 -9.12 3.28
C ARG A 292 3.55 -8.16 3.39
N ARG A 293 2.90 -7.84 2.26
CA ARG A 293 1.77 -6.90 2.22
C ARG A 293 2.07 -5.54 2.88
N LEU A 294 3.26 -5.00 2.62
CA LEU A 294 3.74 -3.72 3.14
C LEU A 294 3.77 -2.62 2.09
N ASN A 295 3.57 -2.99 0.83
CA ASN A 295 3.58 -2.10 -0.32
C ASN A 295 2.37 -2.40 -1.22
N PRO A 296 1.94 -1.44 -2.06
CA PRO A 296 0.72 -1.58 -2.87
C PRO A 296 0.82 -2.69 -3.91
N VAL A 297 -0.35 -3.19 -4.28
CA VAL A 297 -0.54 -4.12 -5.39
C VAL A 297 -0.32 -3.39 -6.71
N LEU A 298 0.29 -4.07 -7.68
CA LEU A 298 0.32 -3.67 -9.08
C LEU A 298 -0.51 -4.65 -9.89
N PHE A 299 -1.30 -4.15 -10.84
CA PHE A 299 -2.03 -4.98 -11.81
C PHE A 299 -1.74 -4.51 -13.24
N PHE A 300 -2.01 -5.37 -14.22
CA PHE A 300 -1.63 -5.12 -15.60
C PHE A 300 -2.83 -5.26 -16.52
N GLN A 301 -2.98 -4.28 -17.44
CA GLN A 301 -4.06 -4.26 -18.41
C GLN A 301 -3.51 -4.28 -19.82
N GLN A 302 -4.23 -4.96 -20.74
CA GLN A 302 -3.84 -5.09 -22.12
C GLN A 302 -4.06 -3.78 -22.91
N LEU A 303 -2.99 -3.21 -23.45
CA LEU A 303 -3.09 -2.15 -24.48
C LEU A 303 -3.37 -2.76 -25.85
N GLN A 304 -4.17 -2.07 -26.63
CA GLN A 304 -4.41 -2.40 -28.04
C GLN A 304 -3.45 -1.66 -28.97
N GLU A 305 -3.03 -0.46 -28.58
CA GLU A 305 -2.17 0.42 -29.38
C GLU A 305 -1.02 0.99 -28.52
N PRO A 306 0.18 1.20 -29.11
CA PRO A 306 1.31 1.77 -28.40
C PRO A 306 1.04 3.17 -27.85
N ARG A 307 1.49 3.44 -26.63
CA ARG A 307 1.58 4.79 -26.05
C ARG A 307 3.05 5.15 -25.82
N PRO A 308 3.73 5.72 -26.84
CA PRO A 308 5.19 5.85 -26.84
C PRO A 308 5.71 6.98 -25.94
N GLN A 309 4.82 7.86 -25.46
CA GLN A 309 5.22 8.96 -24.60
C GLN A 309 5.74 8.43 -23.25
N ARG A 310 6.81 9.03 -22.76
CA ARG A 310 7.29 8.82 -21.39
C ARG A 310 6.20 9.18 -20.39
N ASN A 311 5.92 8.30 -19.43
CA ASN A 311 4.91 8.55 -18.40
C ASN A 311 5.24 9.80 -17.57
N ARG A 312 4.22 10.48 -17.07
CA ARG A 312 4.34 11.47 -16.01
C ARG A 312 4.38 10.82 -14.64
N ILE A 313 3.70 9.67 -14.47
CA ILE A 313 3.76 8.87 -13.24
C ILE A 313 4.96 7.95 -13.32
N ARG A 314 5.74 7.89 -12.24
CA ARG A 314 6.86 6.97 -12.06
C ARG A 314 6.92 6.46 -10.63
N PHE A 315 7.56 5.31 -10.45
CA PHE A 315 7.84 4.75 -9.14
C PHE A 315 9.22 5.17 -8.62
N GLU A 316 9.34 5.20 -7.29
CA GLU A 316 10.59 5.33 -6.56
C GLU A 316 10.69 4.17 -5.58
N LEU A 317 11.67 3.31 -5.77
CA LEU A 317 11.91 2.13 -4.97
C LEU A 317 13.18 2.31 -4.13
N ALA A 318 13.06 2.24 -2.81
CA ALA A 318 14.19 2.16 -1.90
C ALA A 318 14.36 0.72 -1.43
N VAL A 319 15.54 0.14 -1.66
CA VAL A 319 15.89 -1.24 -1.34
C VAL A 319 17.33 -1.31 -0.83
N PRO A 320 17.73 -2.37 -0.07
CA PRO A 320 19.11 -2.55 0.36
C PRO A 320 20.07 -2.87 -0.80
N ASP A 321 19.58 -3.53 -1.85
CA ASP A 321 20.30 -4.22 -2.91
C ASP A 321 19.88 -3.77 -4.33
N PRO A 322 19.96 -2.47 -4.68
CA PRO A 322 19.43 -1.97 -5.96
C PRO A 322 20.10 -2.61 -7.18
N GLU A 323 21.40 -2.91 -7.15
CA GLU A 323 22.11 -3.54 -8.26
C GLU A 323 21.61 -4.96 -8.53
N ASP A 324 21.40 -5.75 -7.49
CA ASP A 324 20.89 -7.12 -7.60
C ASP A 324 19.45 -7.14 -8.15
N ARG A 325 18.62 -6.19 -7.71
CA ARG A 325 17.24 -6.02 -8.22
C ARG A 325 17.23 -5.66 -9.71
N ILE A 326 18.11 -4.74 -10.13
CA ILE A 326 18.24 -4.34 -11.53
C ILE A 326 18.71 -5.52 -12.39
N ALA A 327 19.70 -6.25 -11.92
CA ALA A 327 20.23 -7.43 -12.61
C ALA A 327 19.15 -8.53 -12.77
N ALA A 328 18.40 -8.82 -11.69
CA ALA A 328 17.32 -9.81 -11.70
C ALA A 328 16.17 -9.42 -12.65
N ALA A 329 15.84 -8.14 -12.73
CA ALA A 329 14.77 -7.64 -13.58
C ALA A 329 15.16 -7.58 -15.07
N ALA A 330 16.46 -7.58 -15.38
CA ALA A 330 17.00 -7.37 -16.74
C ALA A 330 16.48 -6.05 -17.36
N GLY A 331 16.34 -5.01 -16.55
CA GLY A 331 15.82 -3.71 -16.96
C GLY A 331 16.84 -2.89 -17.74
N ARG A 332 16.33 -1.96 -18.55
CA ARG A 332 17.19 -1.01 -19.26
C ARG A 332 17.61 0.12 -18.32
N VAL A 333 18.89 0.18 -17.95
CA VAL A 333 19.44 1.27 -17.13
C VAL A 333 19.56 2.54 -17.98
N LEU A 334 18.89 3.61 -17.57
CA LEU A 334 18.91 4.92 -18.22
C LEU A 334 19.89 5.88 -17.55
N SER A 335 20.12 5.71 -16.23
CA SER A 335 21.05 6.47 -15.41
C SER A 335 21.49 5.63 -14.20
N GLU A 336 22.72 5.85 -13.72
CA GLU A 336 23.27 5.16 -12.55
C GLU A 336 23.32 6.00 -11.26
N LYS A 337 23.04 7.30 -11.33
CA LYS A 337 23.12 8.21 -10.17
C LYS A 337 22.01 9.28 -10.16
N PRO A 338 20.84 9.00 -9.54
CA PRO A 338 20.39 7.70 -9.02
C PRO A 338 20.13 6.71 -10.15
N TYR A 339 20.01 5.41 -9.82
CA TYR A 339 19.57 4.43 -10.81
C TYR A 339 18.18 4.80 -11.32
N LEU A 340 18.09 5.04 -12.62
CA LEU A 340 16.83 5.16 -13.35
C LEU A 340 16.74 3.96 -14.29
N VAL A 341 15.74 3.13 -14.09
CA VAL A 341 15.56 1.89 -14.84
C VAL A 341 14.21 1.92 -15.52
N ALA A 342 14.12 1.39 -16.71
CA ALA A 342 12.88 1.24 -17.45
C ALA A 342 12.59 -0.22 -17.75
N ASP A 343 11.32 -0.58 -17.71
CA ASP A 343 10.83 -1.85 -18.23
C ASP A 343 10.92 -1.90 -19.76
N PRO A 344 10.62 -3.01 -20.43
CA PRO A 344 10.68 -3.13 -21.89
C PRO A 344 9.84 -2.10 -22.66
N GLU A 345 8.77 -1.58 -22.08
CA GLU A 345 7.89 -0.59 -22.71
C GLU A 345 8.15 0.85 -22.25
N GLY A 346 9.19 1.05 -21.41
CA GLY A 346 9.63 2.38 -20.99
C GLY A 346 8.90 2.95 -19.77
N ASN A 347 8.26 2.13 -18.94
CA ASN A 347 7.79 2.57 -17.64
C ASN A 347 8.97 2.65 -16.67
N GLU A 348 9.12 3.78 -16.00
CA GLU A 348 10.32 4.11 -15.27
C GLU A 348 10.18 3.93 -13.76
N VAL A 349 11.29 3.53 -13.15
CA VAL A 349 11.45 3.48 -11.70
C VAL A 349 12.81 4.03 -11.31
N VAL A 350 12.84 4.85 -10.28
CA VAL A 350 14.07 5.32 -9.63
C VAL A 350 14.41 4.39 -8.49
N LEU A 351 15.57 3.74 -8.53
CA LEU A 351 16.05 2.94 -7.40
C LEU A 351 17.05 3.72 -6.55
N ARG A 352 16.92 3.54 -5.25
CA ARG A 352 17.82 4.11 -4.25
C ARG A 352 18.16 3.05 -3.22
N THR A 353 19.39 3.11 -2.72
CA THR A 353 19.75 2.29 -1.55
C THR A 353 18.99 2.82 -0.32
N THR A 354 18.33 1.93 0.41
CA THR A 354 17.86 2.27 1.76
C THR A 354 19.04 2.62 2.63
N LYS A 355 18.89 3.55 3.57
CA LYS A 355 19.90 3.77 4.60
C LYS A 355 19.99 2.47 5.41
N THR A 356 20.92 1.61 5.04
CA THR A 356 21.21 0.40 5.79
C THR A 356 21.79 0.74 7.16
N ARG A 357 21.52 -0.14 8.11
CA ARG A 357 22.15 -0.20 9.41
C ARG A 357 23.66 0.03 9.27
N PRO A 358 24.32 0.92 10.03
CA PRO A 358 25.78 0.91 10.12
C PRO A 358 26.21 -0.49 10.56
N SER A 359 27.04 -1.14 9.75
CA SER A 359 27.71 -2.38 10.18
C SER A 359 28.46 -2.09 11.46
N THR A 360 28.04 -2.72 12.54
CA THR A 360 28.77 -2.73 13.82
C THR A 360 30.05 -3.52 13.69
#